data_074f2b8b805a22450be0e6d48c73ffd8
#
_entry.id   074f2b8b805a22450be0e6d48c73ffd8
#
_cell.length_a   1.000
_cell.length_b   1.000
_cell.length_c   1.000
_cell.angle_alpha   90.00
_cell.angle_beta   90.00
_cell.angle_gamma   90.00
#
_symmetry.space_group_name_H-M   'P 1'
#
loop_
_entity.id
_entity.type
_entity.pdbx_description
1 polymer ?
#
loop_
_entity_poly.entity_id
_entity_poly.type
_entity_poly.pdbx_seq_one_letter_code
_entity_poly.pdbx_strand_id
1 'polypeptide(L)'
;MRARRLEERLIAAGLASDDEIDEFLTGLYATASPVNGARMAARAWTDDGYRALLLSDGNAAAAELGFGPLSYQLRVIANSDDTHNVIVCTLCSCYPVSLLGPSPGWYKSFAYRSRTVREPREVLAEFGLHLPGSVRISVWDSTSEARYMVLPGRPAGTEGRTADELTALVTRNGLIGTALV
;
A
#
# COMPACT_ATOMS: atom_id res chain seq x y z
N MET A 1 20.28 -5.58 -14.43
CA MET A 1 21.36 -6.53 -14.77
C MET A 1 21.47 -7.74 -13.82
N ARG A 2 21.44 -7.60 -12.47
CA ARG A 2 21.59 -8.76 -11.56
C ARG A 2 20.38 -9.71 -11.56
N ALA A 3 19.13 -9.18 -11.60
CA ALA A 3 17.92 -9.99 -11.65
C ALA A 3 17.85 -10.88 -12.90
N ARG A 4 18.12 -10.30 -14.08
CA ARG A 4 18.13 -11.02 -15.34
C ARG A 4 19.15 -12.18 -15.35
N ARG A 5 20.33 -11.98 -14.76
CA ARG A 5 21.34 -13.06 -14.63
C ARG A 5 20.91 -14.17 -13.67
N LEU A 6 20.09 -13.85 -12.65
CA LEU A 6 19.53 -14.87 -11.75
C LEU A 6 18.48 -15.70 -12.48
N GLU A 7 17.57 -15.04 -13.18
CA GLU A 7 16.54 -15.67 -14.03
C GLU A 7 17.17 -16.63 -15.04
N GLU A 8 18.14 -16.16 -15.85
CA GLU A 8 18.89 -16.98 -16.81
C GLU A 8 19.55 -18.21 -16.13
N ARG A 9 20.04 -18.07 -14.91
CA ARG A 9 20.66 -19.19 -14.16
C ARG A 9 19.64 -20.17 -13.62
N LEU A 10 18.46 -19.72 -13.19
CA LEU A 10 17.38 -20.58 -12.71
C LEU A 10 16.83 -21.41 -13.87
N ILE A 11 16.65 -20.80 -15.04
CA ILE A 11 16.20 -21.47 -16.27
C ILE A 11 17.26 -22.48 -16.73
N ALA A 12 18.53 -22.09 -16.77
CA ALA A 12 19.62 -22.99 -17.15
C ALA A 12 19.81 -24.17 -16.19
N ALA A 13 19.42 -24.00 -14.92
CA ALA A 13 19.44 -25.07 -13.91
C ALA A 13 18.17 -25.94 -13.91
N GLY A 14 17.18 -25.64 -14.77
CA GLY A 14 15.89 -26.34 -14.81
C GLY A 14 15.03 -26.16 -13.57
N LEU A 15 15.25 -25.08 -12.81
CA LEU A 15 14.49 -24.75 -11.58
C LEU A 15 13.26 -23.88 -11.86
N ALA A 16 13.20 -23.26 -13.04
CA ALA A 16 12.07 -22.52 -13.55
C ALA A 16 12.16 -22.46 -15.09
N SER A 17 11.03 -22.22 -15.76
CA SER A 17 10.98 -21.91 -17.18
C SER A 17 10.52 -20.46 -17.40
N ASP A 18 10.75 -19.90 -18.58
CA ASP A 18 10.22 -18.58 -18.96
C ASP A 18 8.70 -18.55 -18.84
N ASP A 19 8.01 -19.61 -19.30
CA ASP A 19 6.55 -19.71 -19.27
C ASP A 19 6.02 -19.71 -17.84
N GLU A 20 6.64 -20.44 -16.92
CA GLU A 20 6.26 -20.46 -15.50
C GLU A 20 6.46 -19.10 -14.82
N ILE A 21 7.52 -18.39 -15.16
CA ILE A 21 7.79 -17.04 -14.64
C ILE A 21 6.76 -16.05 -15.19
N ASP A 22 6.48 -16.10 -16.48
CA ASP A 22 5.51 -15.22 -17.14
C ASP A 22 4.07 -15.48 -16.65
N GLU A 23 3.68 -16.74 -16.47
CA GLU A 23 2.40 -17.11 -15.91
C GLU A 23 2.25 -16.60 -14.47
N PHE A 24 3.28 -16.77 -13.64
CA PHE A 24 3.29 -16.26 -12.27
C PHE A 24 3.17 -14.73 -12.23
N LEU A 25 3.94 -14.02 -13.05
CA LEU A 25 3.89 -12.56 -13.10
C LEU A 25 2.55 -12.06 -13.64
N THR A 26 2.03 -12.70 -14.67
CA THR A 26 0.71 -12.38 -15.24
C THR A 26 -0.39 -12.59 -14.20
N GLY A 27 -0.38 -13.71 -13.49
CA GLY A 27 -1.34 -13.98 -12.41
C GLY A 27 -1.23 -12.99 -11.25
N LEU A 28 0.01 -12.64 -10.86
CA LEU A 28 0.26 -11.66 -9.80
C LEU A 28 -0.29 -10.26 -10.14
N TYR A 29 -0.12 -9.84 -11.40
CA TYR A 29 -0.56 -8.50 -11.83
C TYR A 29 -2.01 -8.45 -12.31
N ALA A 30 -2.61 -9.55 -12.72
CA ALA A 30 -3.98 -9.60 -13.22
C ALA A 30 -5.01 -9.13 -12.19
N THR A 31 -4.78 -9.43 -10.92
CA THR A 31 -5.67 -9.07 -9.80
C THR A 31 -5.17 -7.89 -8.98
N ALA A 32 -3.91 -7.45 -9.16
CA ALA A 32 -3.30 -6.37 -8.41
C ALA A 32 -3.85 -5.00 -8.83
N SER A 33 -4.57 -4.35 -7.92
CA SER A 33 -5.20 -3.05 -8.22
C SER A 33 -5.24 -2.16 -6.98
N PRO A 34 -5.03 -0.83 -7.12
CA PRO A 34 -5.28 0.11 -6.03
C PRO A 34 -6.74 0.16 -5.60
N VAL A 35 -7.66 -0.28 -6.45
CA VAL A 35 -9.09 -0.39 -6.12
C VAL A 35 -9.32 -1.42 -5.01
N ASN A 36 -8.49 -2.45 -4.88
CA ASN A 36 -8.60 -3.44 -3.80
C ASN A 36 -8.41 -2.78 -2.43
N GLY A 37 -7.31 -2.03 -2.25
CA GLY A 37 -7.07 -1.28 -1.03
C GLY A 37 -8.11 -0.16 -0.80
N ALA A 38 -8.58 0.47 -1.88
CA ALA A 38 -9.64 1.47 -1.81
C ALA A 38 -10.95 0.88 -1.29
N ARG A 39 -11.35 -0.31 -1.75
CA ARG A 39 -12.53 -1.03 -1.24
C ARG A 39 -12.39 -1.41 0.23
N MET A 40 -11.19 -1.81 0.66
CA MET A 40 -10.91 -2.07 2.07
C MET A 40 -11.09 -0.80 2.93
N ALA A 41 -10.56 0.33 2.46
CA ALA A 41 -10.70 1.62 3.15
C ALA A 41 -12.17 2.09 3.20
N ALA A 42 -12.87 2.05 2.07
CA ALA A 42 -14.28 2.44 1.99
C ALA A 42 -15.17 1.59 2.92
N ARG A 43 -14.94 0.27 2.98
CA ARG A 43 -15.66 -0.60 3.92
C ARG A 43 -15.32 -0.26 5.37
N ALA A 44 -14.07 -0.01 5.70
CA ALA A 44 -13.67 0.37 7.06
C ALA A 44 -14.27 1.72 7.52
N TRP A 45 -14.68 2.58 6.60
CA TRP A 45 -15.38 3.84 6.91
C TRP A 45 -16.87 3.66 7.21
N THR A 46 -17.46 2.54 6.84
CA THR A 46 -18.90 2.27 6.95
C THR A 46 -19.24 1.09 7.86
N ASP A 47 -18.24 0.34 8.28
CA ASP A 47 -18.41 -0.88 9.09
C ASP A 47 -17.32 -0.90 10.18
N ASP A 48 -17.71 -0.58 11.42
CA ASP A 48 -16.79 -0.53 12.57
C ASP A 48 -16.20 -1.91 12.89
N GLY A 49 -16.96 -2.98 12.68
CA GLY A 49 -16.47 -4.34 12.88
C GLY A 49 -15.38 -4.69 11.89
N TYR A 50 -15.59 -4.39 10.60
CA TYR A 50 -14.57 -4.56 9.58
C TYR A 50 -13.37 -3.65 9.82
N ARG A 51 -13.60 -2.41 10.27
CA ARG A 51 -12.51 -1.48 10.63
C ARG A 51 -11.63 -2.05 11.75
N ALA A 52 -12.25 -2.61 12.79
CA ALA A 52 -11.51 -3.23 13.89
C ALA A 52 -10.69 -4.44 13.41
N LEU A 53 -11.29 -5.30 12.57
CA LEU A 53 -10.60 -6.43 11.94
C LEU A 53 -9.42 -5.93 11.08
N LEU A 54 -9.64 -4.94 10.22
CA LEU A 54 -8.62 -4.40 9.32
C LEU A 54 -7.38 -3.88 10.07
N LEU A 55 -7.59 -3.23 11.20
CA LEU A 55 -6.50 -2.67 12.00
C LEU A 55 -5.79 -3.71 12.87
N SER A 56 -6.47 -4.80 13.25
CA SER A 56 -5.88 -5.88 14.05
C SER A 56 -5.27 -7.01 13.21
N ASP A 57 -5.93 -7.39 12.11
CA ASP A 57 -5.51 -8.45 11.17
C ASP A 57 -5.86 -8.06 9.73
N GLY A 58 -4.92 -7.37 9.09
CA GLY A 58 -5.09 -6.93 7.70
C GLY A 58 -5.23 -8.09 6.70
N ASN A 59 -4.63 -9.26 7.00
CA ASN A 59 -4.74 -10.44 6.13
C ASN A 59 -6.14 -11.04 6.18
N ALA A 60 -6.71 -11.18 7.38
CA ALA A 60 -8.09 -11.64 7.53
C ALA A 60 -9.08 -10.67 6.86
N ALA A 61 -8.91 -9.37 7.05
CA ALA A 61 -9.75 -8.36 6.41
C ALA A 61 -9.63 -8.37 4.87
N ALA A 62 -8.43 -8.60 4.32
CA ALA A 62 -8.26 -8.76 2.88
C ALA A 62 -8.97 -10.01 2.36
N ALA A 63 -8.89 -11.12 3.09
CA ALA A 63 -9.53 -12.39 2.74
C ALA A 63 -11.06 -12.28 2.72
N GLU A 64 -11.68 -11.51 3.63
CA GLU A 64 -13.13 -11.26 3.60
C GLU A 64 -13.62 -10.60 2.30
N LEU A 65 -12.77 -9.84 1.64
CA LEU A 65 -13.07 -9.19 0.34
C LEU A 65 -12.55 -9.98 -0.87
N GLY A 66 -12.00 -11.18 -0.64
CA GLY A 66 -11.47 -12.05 -1.70
C GLY A 66 -10.10 -11.62 -2.22
N PHE A 67 -9.33 -10.82 -1.47
CA PHE A 67 -8.00 -10.35 -1.86
C PHE A 67 -6.85 -11.19 -1.27
N GLY A 68 -7.15 -12.36 -0.71
CA GLY A 68 -6.16 -13.27 -0.12
C GLY A 68 -6.01 -14.57 -0.92
N PRO A 69 -5.07 -15.45 -0.51
CA PRO A 69 -4.11 -15.21 0.57
C PRO A 69 -2.97 -14.25 0.18
N LEU A 70 -2.51 -13.43 1.13
CA LEU A 70 -1.35 -12.58 0.94
C LEU A 70 -0.08 -13.33 1.36
N SER A 71 1.00 -13.20 0.59
CA SER A 71 2.32 -13.81 0.89
C SER A 71 3.15 -13.04 1.92
N TYR A 72 2.55 -12.05 2.59
CA TYR A 72 3.17 -11.19 3.59
C TYR A 72 2.14 -10.81 4.65
N GLN A 73 2.60 -10.36 5.82
CA GLN A 73 1.73 -9.79 6.84
C GLN A 73 1.35 -8.36 6.42
N LEU A 74 0.07 -8.11 6.20
CA LEU A 74 -0.45 -6.76 5.99
C LEU A 74 -0.71 -6.09 7.34
N ARG A 75 -0.12 -4.92 7.53
CA ARG A 75 -0.39 -4.04 8.67
C ARG A 75 -1.03 -2.76 8.19
N VAL A 76 -2.22 -2.47 8.68
CA VAL A 76 -2.96 -1.26 8.31
C VAL A 76 -2.90 -0.26 9.46
N ILE A 77 -2.56 1.00 9.11
CA ILE A 77 -2.40 2.08 10.08
C ILE A 77 -3.38 3.19 9.72
N ALA A 78 -4.24 3.57 10.67
CA ALA A 78 -5.20 4.65 10.45
C ALA A 78 -4.58 6.02 10.69
N ASN A 79 -4.89 6.97 9.81
CA ASN A 79 -4.70 8.38 10.09
C ASN A 79 -5.70 8.84 11.17
N SER A 80 -5.30 9.84 11.93
CA SER A 80 -6.14 10.55 12.90
C SER A 80 -5.99 12.07 12.71
N ASP A 81 -6.71 12.85 13.49
CA ASP A 81 -6.66 14.32 13.42
C ASP A 81 -5.27 14.88 13.76
N ASP A 82 -4.52 14.18 14.60
CA ASP A 82 -3.21 14.59 15.09
C ASP A 82 -2.04 13.81 14.48
N THR A 83 -2.31 12.75 13.72
CA THR A 83 -1.27 11.87 13.19
C THR A 83 -1.55 11.48 11.74
N HIS A 84 -0.59 11.79 10.87
CA HIS A 84 -0.56 11.36 9.48
C HIS A 84 0.49 10.27 9.28
N ASN A 85 0.11 9.19 8.62
CA ASN A 85 0.99 8.05 8.38
C ASN A 85 1.47 8.04 6.93
N VAL A 86 2.73 7.66 6.72
CA VAL A 86 3.30 7.44 5.40
C VAL A 86 4.12 6.16 5.40
N ILE A 87 4.04 5.38 4.33
CA ILE A 87 4.79 4.14 4.18
C ILE A 87 6.01 4.31 3.27
N VAL A 88 7.06 3.58 3.58
CA VAL A 88 8.30 3.53 2.81
C VAL A 88 8.88 2.11 2.87
N CYS A 89 9.83 1.77 2.02
CA CYS A 89 10.75 0.66 2.25
C CYS A 89 12.18 1.16 2.04
N THR A 90 12.94 1.28 3.13
CA THR A 90 14.31 1.84 3.09
C THR A 90 15.32 0.87 2.47
N LEU A 91 15.08 -0.45 2.57
CA LEU A 91 16.00 -1.49 2.08
C LEU A 91 15.87 -1.79 0.59
N CYS A 92 14.66 -1.99 0.13
CA CYS A 92 14.40 -2.42 -1.25
C CYS A 92 13.23 -1.66 -1.86
N SER A 93 12.07 -2.28 -1.97
CA SER A 93 10.84 -1.68 -2.49
C SER A 93 9.61 -2.49 -2.07
N CYS A 94 9.64 -3.06 -0.87
CA CYS A 94 8.53 -3.84 -0.33
C CYS A 94 7.25 -3.01 -0.30
N TYR A 95 6.20 -3.56 -0.90
CA TYR A 95 4.99 -2.83 -1.22
C TYR A 95 3.81 -3.82 -1.34
N PRO A 96 2.62 -3.52 -0.86
CA PRO A 96 1.48 -4.43 -0.93
C PRO A 96 0.85 -4.40 -2.33
N VAL A 97 1.56 -4.99 -3.32
CA VAL A 97 1.22 -4.93 -4.76
C VAL A 97 -0.20 -5.43 -5.04
N SER A 98 -0.62 -6.55 -4.47
CA SER A 98 -1.97 -7.11 -4.68
C SER A 98 -3.10 -6.14 -4.31
N LEU A 99 -2.85 -5.25 -3.34
CA LEU A 99 -3.85 -4.32 -2.82
C LEU A 99 -3.74 -2.91 -3.39
N LEU A 100 -2.52 -2.46 -3.74
CA LEU A 100 -2.28 -1.11 -4.20
C LEU A 100 -1.86 -1.04 -5.69
N GLY A 101 -1.88 -2.18 -6.39
CA GLY A 101 -1.39 -2.26 -7.77
C GLY A 101 0.14 -2.13 -7.87
N PRO A 102 0.70 -2.07 -9.07
CA PRO A 102 2.14 -1.86 -9.27
C PRO A 102 2.62 -0.58 -8.59
N SER A 103 3.74 -0.65 -7.85
CA SER A 103 4.28 0.51 -7.14
C SER A 103 4.67 1.64 -8.11
N PRO A 104 4.40 2.91 -7.77
CA PRO A 104 4.83 4.02 -8.59
C PRO A 104 6.37 4.10 -8.64
N GLY A 105 6.91 4.63 -9.73
CA GLY A 105 8.36 4.70 -9.94
C GLY A 105 9.09 5.47 -8.83
N TRP A 106 8.49 6.55 -8.33
CA TRP A 106 9.06 7.35 -7.25
C TRP A 106 9.19 6.58 -5.93
N TYR A 107 8.27 5.62 -5.63
CA TYR A 107 8.33 4.80 -4.41
C TYR A 107 9.64 3.99 -4.32
N LYS A 108 10.17 3.57 -5.46
CA LYS A 108 11.43 2.83 -5.56
C LYS A 108 12.68 3.72 -5.60
N SER A 109 12.51 5.03 -5.77
CA SER A 109 13.64 5.96 -5.90
C SER A 109 14.46 6.04 -4.61
N PHE A 110 15.78 6.16 -4.74
CA PHE A 110 16.65 6.34 -3.59
C PHE A 110 16.31 7.60 -2.81
N ALA A 111 15.94 8.67 -3.51
CA ALA A 111 15.57 9.96 -2.90
C ALA A 111 14.36 9.79 -1.97
N TYR A 112 13.24 9.23 -2.46
CA TYR A 112 12.06 8.97 -1.61
C TYR A 112 12.42 8.10 -0.41
N ARG A 113 13.05 6.96 -0.64
CA ARG A 113 13.38 5.98 0.37
C ARG A 113 14.28 6.52 1.48
N SER A 114 15.28 7.34 1.15
CA SER A 114 16.22 7.89 2.12
C SER A 114 15.72 9.14 2.82
N ARG A 115 14.93 9.98 2.11
CA ARG A 115 14.46 11.26 2.64
C ARG A 115 13.21 11.11 3.50
N THR A 116 12.28 10.21 3.14
CA THR A 116 11.01 10.05 3.87
C THR A 116 11.22 9.77 5.36
N VAL A 117 12.28 9.05 5.75
CA VAL A 117 12.58 8.77 7.17
C VAL A 117 13.26 9.93 7.90
N ARG A 118 13.89 10.87 7.20
CA ARG A 118 14.65 11.97 7.80
C ARG A 118 13.89 13.29 7.76
N GLU A 119 13.18 13.54 6.71
CA GLU A 119 12.49 14.79 6.41
C GLU A 119 11.12 14.52 5.76
N PRO A 120 10.22 13.74 6.47
CA PRO A 120 8.96 13.30 5.87
C PRO A 120 8.04 14.47 5.49
N ARG A 121 8.08 15.57 6.24
CA ARG A 121 7.23 16.73 5.98
C ARG A 121 7.59 17.43 4.66
N GLU A 122 8.86 17.59 4.40
CA GLU A 122 9.38 18.15 3.17
C GLU A 122 9.07 17.25 1.98
N VAL A 123 9.23 15.94 2.15
CA VAL A 123 8.87 14.97 1.11
C VAL A 123 7.39 15.02 0.81
N LEU A 124 6.51 15.07 1.82
CA LEU A 124 5.06 15.18 1.60
C LEU A 124 4.69 16.51 0.91
N ALA A 125 5.35 17.60 1.26
CA ALA A 125 5.14 18.89 0.60
C ALA A 125 5.50 18.85 -0.91
N GLU A 126 6.50 18.08 -1.32
CA GLU A 126 6.84 17.85 -2.73
C GLU A 126 5.74 17.09 -3.50
N PHE A 127 4.91 16.29 -2.79
CA PHE A 127 3.70 15.68 -3.34
C PHE A 127 2.48 16.63 -3.30
N GLY A 128 2.65 17.87 -2.84
CA GLY A 128 1.57 18.84 -2.67
C GLY A 128 0.78 18.67 -1.38
N LEU A 129 1.23 17.81 -0.46
CA LEU A 129 0.57 17.58 0.83
C LEU A 129 1.21 18.45 1.92
N HIS A 130 0.53 19.54 2.26
CA HIS A 130 0.94 20.49 3.29
C HIS A 130 0.13 20.26 4.57
N LEU A 131 0.73 19.60 5.55
CA LEU A 131 0.10 19.31 6.84
C LEU A 131 0.39 20.42 7.85
N PRO A 132 -0.58 20.78 8.73
CA PRO A 132 -0.32 21.68 9.84
C PRO A 132 0.86 21.22 10.70
N GLY A 133 1.59 22.16 11.29
CA GLY A 133 2.74 21.84 12.15
C GLY A 133 2.36 21.02 13.40
N SER A 134 1.11 21.10 13.83
CA SER A 134 0.56 20.31 14.95
C SER A 134 0.36 18.82 14.61
N VAL A 135 0.24 18.47 13.31
CA VAL A 135 0.06 17.08 12.90
C VAL A 135 1.40 16.36 12.89
N ARG A 136 1.49 15.30 13.67
CA ARG A 136 2.65 14.41 13.69
C ARG A 136 2.67 13.54 12.43
N ILE A 137 3.84 13.33 11.85
CA ILE A 137 4.03 12.40 10.75
C ILE A 137 4.73 11.15 11.26
N SER A 138 4.10 9.99 11.09
CA SER A 138 4.66 8.68 11.41
C SER A 138 5.06 7.95 10.14
N VAL A 139 6.32 7.53 10.07
CA VAL A 139 6.88 6.82 8.92
C VAL A 139 6.96 5.33 9.23
N TRP A 140 6.41 4.50 8.36
CA TRP A 140 6.35 3.04 8.51
C TRP A 140 7.21 2.38 7.45
N ASP A 141 8.23 1.65 7.88
CA ASP A 141 9.19 0.99 7.00
C ASP A 141 8.77 -0.45 6.73
N SER A 142 8.37 -0.71 5.49
CA SER A 142 7.96 -2.05 5.04
C SER A 142 9.16 -2.98 4.90
N THR A 143 8.95 -4.26 5.22
CA THR A 143 9.93 -5.33 5.06
C THR A 143 9.41 -6.40 4.08
N SER A 144 10.23 -7.43 3.81
CA SER A 144 9.77 -8.61 3.05
C SER A 144 8.58 -9.31 3.70
N GLU A 145 8.55 -9.34 5.04
CA GLU A 145 7.58 -10.09 5.84
C GLU A 145 6.34 -9.26 6.18
N ALA A 146 6.54 -7.98 6.51
CA ALA A 146 5.46 -7.07 6.88
C ALA A 146 5.39 -5.88 5.92
N ARG A 147 4.21 -5.66 5.34
CA ARG A 147 3.93 -4.53 4.46
C ARG A 147 2.81 -3.70 5.02
N TYR A 148 2.94 -2.40 4.85
CA TYR A 148 2.00 -1.45 5.43
C TYR A 148 1.07 -0.87 4.38
N MET A 149 -0.14 -0.50 4.81
CA MET A 149 -1.11 0.30 4.08
C MET A 149 -1.69 1.35 5.02
N VAL A 150 -1.84 2.58 4.55
CA VAL A 150 -2.51 3.63 5.32
C VAL A 150 -4.01 3.51 5.11
N LEU A 151 -4.77 3.55 6.20
CA LEU A 151 -6.21 3.82 6.18
C LEU A 151 -6.39 5.34 6.33
N PRO A 152 -6.71 6.05 5.25
CA PRO A 152 -6.93 7.49 5.32
C PRO A 152 -8.18 7.81 6.13
N GLY A 153 -8.26 9.03 6.68
CA GLY A 153 -9.47 9.54 7.29
C GLY A 153 -10.62 9.60 6.28
N ARG A 154 -11.83 9.31 6.73
CA ARG A 154 -13.03 9.47 5.89
C ARG A 154 -13.22 10.96 5.57
N PRO A 155 -13.36 11.36 4.31
CA PRO A 155 -13.60 12.75 3.97
C PRO A 155 -14.92 13.28 4.56
N ALA A 156 -14.90 14.49 5.09
CA ALA A 156 -16.09 15.15 5.59
C ALA A 156 -17.15 15.32 4.48
N GLY A 157 -18.43 15.24 4.84
CA GLY A 157 -19.53 15.37 3.89
C GLY A 157 -19.75 14.13 3.01
N THR A 158 -19.18 12.98 3.41
CA THR A 158 -19.39 11.71 2.72
C THR A 158 -20.36 10.75 3.45
N GLU A 159 -21.01 11.25 4.50
CA GLU A 159 -22.08 10.53 5.22
C GLU A 159 -23.21 10.18 4.24
N GLY A 160 -23.61 8.95 4.16
CA GLY A 160 -24.69 8.50 3.24
C GLY A 160 -24.22 8.16 1.82
N ARG A 161 -22.94 8.31 1.48
CA ARG A 161 -22.39 7.79 0.21
C ARG A 161 -22.33 6.27 0.23
N THR A 162 -22.53 5.67 -0.92
CA THR A 162 -22.40 4.22 -1.13
C THR A 162 -20.94 3.77 -1.04
N ALA A 163 -20.72 2.47 -0.85
CA ALA A 163 -19.37 1.91 -0.81
C ALA A 163 -18.58 2.16 -2.12
N ASP A 164 -19.25 2.13 -3.26
CA ASP A 164 -18.62 2.38 -4.57
C ASP A 164 -18.21 3.85 -4.72
N GLU A 165 -19.07 4.79 -4.31
CA GLU A 165 -18.74 6.22 -4.31
C GLU A 165 -17.58 6.54 -3.35
N LEU A 166 -17.53 5.90 -2.19
CA LEU A 166 -16.42 6.04 -1.24
C LEU A 166 -15.15 5.42 -1.80
N THR A 167 -15.23 4.27 -2.44
CA THR A 167 -14.09 3.61 -3.09
C THR A 167 -13.45 4.52 -4.15
N ALA A 168 -14.26 5.22 -4.94
CA ALA A 168 -13.79 6.13 -5.98
C ALA A 168 -13.00 7.34 -5.45
N LEU A 169 -13.19 7.71 -4.17
CA LEU A 169 -12.43 8.79 -3.53
C LEU A 169 -11.01 8.36 -3.16
N VAL A 170 -10.81 7.07 -2.84
CA VAL A 170 -9.53 6.59 -2.30
C VAL A 170 -8.53 6.39 -3.42
N THR A 171 -7.43 7.10 -3.36
CA THR A 171 -6.34 6.97 -4.32
C THR A 171 -5.22 6.07 -3.78
N ARG A 172 -4.41 5.51 -4.68
CA ARG A 172 -3.18 4.81 -4.29
C ARG A 172 -2.26 5.67 -3.43
N ASN A 173 -2.13 6.95 -3.77
CA ASN A 173 -1.29 7.88 -3.01
C ASN A 173 -1.83 8.10 -1.59
N GLY A 174 -3.15 8.12 -1.40
CA GLY A 174 -3.79 8.14 -0.08
C GLY A 174 -3.47 6.89 0.74
N LEU A 175 -3.47 5.70 0.09
CA LEU A 175 -3.11 4.43 0.74
C LEU A 175 -1.62 4.27 1.04
N ILE A 176 -0.76 5.05 0.38
CA ILE A 176 0.69 5.18 0.69
C ILE A 176 0.91 6.25 1.78
N GLY A 177 0.00 7.21 1.89
CA GLY A 177 0.11 8.35 2.79
C GLY A 177 0.78 9.57 2.18
N THR A 178 0.90 9.66 0.84
CA THR A 178 1.47 10.82 0.14
C THR A 178 0.41 11.80 -0.37
N ALA A 179 -0.87 11.52 -0.11
CA ALA A 179 -1.99 12.42 -0.39
C ALA A 179 -3.08 12.26 0.67
N LEU A 180 -3.93 13.26 0.81
CA LEU A 180 -5.25 13.12 1.46
C LEU A 180 -6.25 12.49 0.47
N VAL A 181 -7.41 12.12 1.00
CA VAL A 181 -8.55 11.59 0.24
C VAL A 181 -9.67 12.62 0.22
#